data_f3893f9e590b4d670533d95fed82f95a
#
_entry.id   f3893f9e590b4d670533d95fed82f95a
#
_cell.length_a   1.000
_cell.length_b   1.000
_cell.length_c   1.000
_cell.angle_alpha   90.00
_cell.angle_beta   90.00
_cell.angle_gamma   90.00
#
_symmetry.space_group_name_H-M   'P 1'
#
loop_
_entity.id
_entity.type
_entity.pdbx_description
1 polymer ?
#
loop_
_entity_poly.entity_id
_entity_poly.type
_entity_poly.pdbx_seq_one_letter_code
_entity_poly.pdbx_strand_id
1 'polypeptide(L)'
;MSEDIFIRKSGYIGHITLNRPDVLNSLTYSMILSIEKALIEWETDESVALVIIDAKGDKAFCAGGDIQILYENGFNKNFAYGQKFWADEYRLNEKIANYKKPFVAFMQGFTMGGGVGVSCHGSHRIVGETSKIAMPECSIGLVPDVGGSFLLAKLPGNIGTFLGVTGKRMKASDAIYCGFADYFIPETKWEDLKEKLVDTGNIDWVEKFHESTATSEIENSFSQISEAMVDVSTQNIESRLKHPFFEKDL
;
A
#
# COMPACT_ATOMS: atom_id res chain seq x y z
N MET A 1 -21.38 -8.24 -9.77
CA MET A 1 -20.01 -7.79 -9.45
C MET A 1 -20.05 -6.27 -9.61
N SER A 2 -19.54 -5.50 -8.65
CA SER A 2 -19.51 -4.06 -8.82
C SER A 2 -18.59 -3.71 -9.98
N GLU A 3 -18.90 -2.64 -10.72
CA GLU A 3 -18.02 -2.12 -11.76
C GLU A 3 -16.70 -1.57 -11.18
N ASP A 4 -16.63 -1.42 -9.85
CA ASP A 4 -15.51 -0.83 -9.10
C ASP A 4 -14.28 -1.72 -8.99
N ILE A 5 -14.42 -3.02 -9.25
CA ILE A 5 -13.34 -4.01 -9.14
C ILE A 5 -13.55 -5.15 -10.13
N PHE A 6 -12.49 -5.56 -10.80
CA PHE A 6 -12.49 -6.75 -11.63
C PHE A 6 -11.74 -7.88 -10.93
N ILE A 7 -12.40 -9.02 -10.77
CA ILE A 7 -11.83 -10.22 -10.17
C ILE A 7 -12.02 -11.38 -11.14
N ARG A 8 -10.90 -11.97 -11.57
CA ARG A 8 -10.90 -13.01 -12.59
C ARG A 8 -9.73 -13.97 -12.43
N LYS A 9 -9.86 -15.16 -12.97
CA LYS A 9 -8.71 -16.04 -13.24
C LYS A 9 -8.23 -15.76 -14.69
N SER A 10 -6.92 -15.65 -14.88
CA SER A 10 -6.26 -15.48 -16.17
C SER A 10 -5.06 -16.40 -16.23
N GLY A 11 -5.07 -17.40 -17.12
CA GLY A 11 -4.01 -18.41 -17.14
C GLY A 11 -3.82 -19.04 -15.76
N TYR A 12 -2.61 -18.93 -15.23
CA TYR A 12 -2.24 -19.49 -13.93
C TYR A 12 -2.41 -18.55 -12.74
N ILE A 13 -3.04 -17.38 -12.92
CA ILE A 13 -3.13 -16.37 -11.86
C ILE A 13 -4.57 -16.04 -11.46
N GLY A 14 -4.75 -15.67 -10.19
CA GLY A 14 -5.86 -14.85 -9.74
C GLY A 14 -5.52 -13.38 -9.97
N HIS A 15 -6.38 -12.64 -10.67
CA HIS A 15 -6.12 -11.25 -11.03
C HIS A 15 -7.20 -10.33 -10.47
N ILE A 16 -6.79 -9.39 -9.64
CA ILE A 16 -7.60 -8.35 -9.03
C ILE A 16 -7.21 -7.02 -9.65
N THR A 17 -8.16 -6.29 -10.21
CA THR A 17 -7.93 -4.94 -10.75
C THR A 17 -8.89 -3.96 -10.08
N LEU A 18 -8.34 -2.99 -9.34
CA LEU A 18 -9.13 -1.88 -8.82
C LEU A 18 -9.58 -0.98 -9.97
N ASN A 19 -10.86 -0.58 -10.01
CA ASN A 19 -11.44 0.10 -11.17
C ASN A 19 -12.32 1.29 -10.77
N ARG A 20 -11.73 2.22 -10.00
CA ARG A 20 -12.31 3.52 -9.65
C ARG A 20 -11.31 4.67 -9.87
N PRO A 21 -10.74 4.82 -11.09
CA PRO A 21 -9.65 5.79 -11.35
C PRO A 21 -10.05 7.24 -11.06
N ASP A 22 -11.32 7.60 -11.23
CA ASP A 22 -11.84 8.96 -11.00
C ASP A 22 -11.79 9.38 -9.54
N VAL A 23 -11.79 8.42 -8.62
CA VAL A 23 -11.62 8.62 -7.17
C VAL A 23 -10.35 7.96 -6.63
N LEU A 24 -9.30 7.92 -7.46
CA LEU A 24 -7.98 7.38 -7.12
C LEU A 24 -8.02 5.95 -6.58
N ASN A 25 -8.93 5.14 -7.10
CA ASN A 25 -9.14 3.73 -6.71
C ASN A 25 -9.38 3.52 -5.20
N SER A 26 -10.04 4.50 -4.53
CA SER A 26 -10.41 4.37 -3.12
C SER A 26 -11.29 3.14 -2.88
N LEU A 27 -11.02 2.43 -1.77
CA LEU A 27 -11.66 1.16 -1.44
C LEU A 27 -13.04 1.37 -0.85
N THR A 28 -14.05 0.78 -1.50
CA THR A 28 -15.38 0.63 -0.92
C THR A 28 -15.44 -0.64 -0.06
N TYR A 29 -16.42 -0.70 0.84
CA TYR A 29 -16.65 -1.89 1.65
C TYR A 29 -16.91 -3.15 0.79
N SER A 30 -17.64 -3.01 -0.32
CA SER A 30 -17.88 -4.11 -1.26
C SER A 30 -16.61 -4.62 -1.95
N MET A 31 -15.66 -3.72 -2.24
CA MET A 31 -14.35 -4.12 -2.81
C MET A 31 -13.56 -4.96 -1.80
N ILE A 32 -13.50 -4.55 -0.54
CA ILE A 32 -12.81 -5.29 0.55
C ILE A 32 -13.34 -6.72 0.64
N LEU A 33 -14.67 -6.87 0.74
CA LEU A 33 -15.31 -8.19 0.82
C LEU A 33 -15.06 -9.03 -0.43
N SER A 34 -15.05 -8.40 -1.62
CA SER A 34 -14.81 -9.10 -2.89
C SER A 34 -13.39 -9.62 -2.99
N ILE A 35 -12.39 -8.82 -2.58
CA ILE A 35 -10.99 -9.22 -2.52
C ILE A 35 -10.83 -10.40 -1.55
N GLU A 36 -11.35 -10.27 -0.33
CA GLU A 36 -11.24 -11.32 0.68
C GLU A 36 -11.83 -12.64 0.18
N LYS A 37 -13.03 -12.58 -0.40
CA LYS A 37 -13.69 -13.77 -0.98
C LYS A 37 -12.84 -14.43 -2.05
N ALA A 38 -12.28 -13.66 -2.97
CA ALA A 38 -11.43 -14.18 -4.04
C ALA A 38 -10.16 -14.85 -3.48
N LEU A 39 -9.51 -14.23 -2.48
CA LEU A 39 -8.33 -14.80 -1.84
C LEU A 39 -8.63 -16.11 -1.13
N ILE A 40 -9.78 -16.22 -0.46
CA ILE A 40 -10.23 -17.48 0.19
C ILE A 40 -10.41 -18.58 -0.86
N GLU A 41 -11.09 -18.27 -1.96
CA GLU A 41 -11.34 -19.23 -3.04
C GLU A 41 -10.03 -19.69 -3.72
N TRP A 42 -9.13 -18.75 -4.01
CA TRP A 42 -7.90 -19.03 -4.73
C TRP A 42 -6.79 -19.67 -3.88
N GLU A 43 -6.87 -19.56 -2.56
CA GLU A 43 -5.86 -20.14 -1.67
C GLU A 43 -5.75 -21.67 -1.83
N THR A 44 -6.89 -22.33 -2.09
CA THR A 44 -6.97 -23.80 -2.27
C THR A 44 -7.15 -24.22 -3.73
N ASP A 45 -7.28 -23.31 -4.66
CA ASP A 45 -7.45 -23.60 -6.09
C ASP A 45 -6.08 -23.89 -6.72
N GLU A 46 -5.79 -25.17 -7.02
CA GLU A 46 -4.52 -25.61 -7.64
C GLU A 46 -4.27 -24.99 -9.02
N SER A 47 -5.30 -24.50 -9.71
CA SER A 47 -5.15 -23.80 -10.99
C SER A 47 -4.63 -22.36 -10.86
N VAL A 48 -4.59 -21.81 -9.63
CA VAL A 48 -4.06 -20.49 -9.33
C VAL A 48 -2.70 -20.63 -8.64
N ALA A 49 -1.62 -20.30 -9.33
CA ALA A 49 -0.27 -20.37 -8.81
C ALA A 49 0.10 -19.15 -7.95
N LEU A 50 -0.37 -17.96 -8.33
CA LEU A 50 -0.12 -16.70 -7.64
C LEU A 50 -1.28 -15.72 -7.85
N VAL A 51 -1.30 -14.63 -7.08
CA VAL A 51 -2.29 -13.56 -7.20
C VAL A 51 -1.59 -12.27 -7.62
N ILE A 52 -2.21 -11.54 -8.56
CA ILE A 52 -1.82 -10.17 -8.91
C ILE A 52 -2.92 -9.21 -8.45
N ILE A 53 -2.52 -8.10 -7.84
CA ILE A 53 -3.36 -6.92 -7.65
C ILE A 53 -2.76 -5.72 -8.38
N ASP A 54 -3.56 -5.09 -9.23
CA ASP A 54 -3.24 -3.86 -9.95
C ASP A 54 -4.43 -2.89 -9.96
N ALA A 55 -4.29 -1.76 -10.63
CA ALA A 55 -5.36 -0.77 -10.69
C ALA A 55 -5.44 -0.10 -12.07
N LYS A 56 -6.62 0.36 -12.45
CA LYS A 56 -6.86 1.18 -13.63
C LYS A 56 -6.44 2.63 -13.41
N GLY A 57 -5.95 3.25 -14.50
CA GLY A 57 -5.46 4.63 -14.50
C GLY A 57 -3.99 4.73 -14.05
N ASP A 58 -3.44 5.91 -14.23
CA ASP A 58 -2.01 6.22 -14.01
C ASP A 58 -1.74 7.04 -12.74
N LYS A 59 -2.79 7.63 -12.15
CA LYS A 59 -2.65 8.55 -11.01
C LYS A 59 -2.43 7.85 -9.68
N ALA A 60 -3.07 6.70 -9.50
CA ALA A 60 -3.02 5.98 -8.22
C ALA A 60 -3.28 4.49 -8.39
N PHE A 61 -2.52 3.70 -7.66
CA PHE A 61 -2.92 2.33 -7.37
C PHE A 61 -4.14 2.35 -6.44
N CYS A 62 -4.05 3.00 -5.28
CA CYS A 62 -5.16 3.16 -4.33
C CYS A 62 -4.86 4.25 -3.30
N ALA A 63 -5.75 5.23 -3.16
CA ALA A 63 -5.59 6.34 -2.22
C ALA A 63 -6.12 6.03 -0.80
N GLY A 64 -6.53 4.79 -0.51
CA GLY A 64 -7.04 4.35 0.79
C GLY A 64 -8.52 4.02 0.79
N GLY A 65 -9.11 3.91 1.98
CA GLY A 65 -10.55 3.72 2.13
C GLY A 65 -11.37 4.91 1.62
N ASP A 66 -12.61 4.66 1.19
CA ASP A 66 -13.52 5.73 0.76
C ASP A 66 -14.00 6.55 1.97
N ILE A 67 -13.21 7.58 2.29
CA ILE A 67 -13.45 8.45 3.47
C ILE A 67 -14.76 9.21 3.37
N GLN A 68 -15.25 9.51 2.15
CA GLN A 68 -16.53 10.19 1.99
C GLN A 68 -17.68 9.34 2.52
N ILE A 69 -17.69 8.04 2.16
CA ILE A 69 -18.71 7.11 2.66
C ILE A 69 -18.62 6.93 4.18
N LEU A 70 -17.40 6.84 4.72
CA LEU A 70 -17.18 6.76 6.17
C LEU A 70 -17.68 8.01 6.89
N TYR A 71 -17.37 9.20 6.36
CA TYR A 71 -17.82 10.49 6.88
C TYR A 71 -19.36 10.60 6.88
N GLU A 72 -20.01 10.28 5.77
CA GLU A 72 -21.48 10.34 5.64
C GLU A 72 -22.18 9.42 6.65
N ASN A 73 -21.65 8.19 6.85
CA ASN A 73 -22.18 7.29 7.86
C ASN A 73 -21.94 7.81 9.28
N GLY A 74 -20.76 8.35 9.57
CA GLY A 74 -20.46 8.96 10.86
C GLY A 74 -21.32 10.19 11.16
N PHE A 75 -21.53 11.06 10.19
CA PHE A 75 -22.42 12.22 10.30
C PHE A 75 -23.87 11.82 10.63
N ASN A 76 -24.34 10.73 10.01
CA ASN A 76 -25.65 10.16 10.27
C ASN A 76 -25.70 9.25 11.53
N LYS A 77 -24.63 9.25 12.35
CA LYS A 77 -24.50 8.46 13.58
C LYS A 77 -24.55 6.92 13.35
N ASN A 78 -24.32 6.47 12.13
CA ASN A 78 -24.19 5.06 11.78
C ASN A 78 -22.74 4.59 12.03
N PHE A 79 -22.28 4.64 13.27
CA PHE A 79 -20.91 4.25 13.62
C PHE A 79 -20.62 2.77 13.41
N ALA A 80 -21.66 1.92 13.42
CA ALA A 80 -21.53 0.50 13.15
C ALA A 80 -20.96 0.21 11.76
N TYR A 81 -21.23 1.08 10.77
CA TYR A 81 -20.67 0.96 9.44
C TYR A 81 -19.13 1.06 9.46
N GLY A 82 -18.59 2.11 10.07
CA GLY A 82 -17.14 2.31 10.17
C GLY A 82 -16.45 1.18 10.95
N GLN A 83 -17.03 0.78 12.10
CA GLN A 83 -16.50 -0.33 12.88
C GLN A 83 -16.42 -1.62 12.08
N LYS A 84 -17.46 -1.93 11.29
CA LYS A 84 -17.49 -3.12 10.46
C LYS A 84 -16.52 -3.02 9.28
N PHE A 85 -16.46 -1.84 8.63
CA PHE A 85 -15.55 -1.56 7.53
C PHE A 85 -14.09 -1.86 7.96
N TRP A 86 -13.62 -1.22 9.03
CA TRP A 86 -12.24 -1.40 9.51
C TRP A 86 -11.97 -2.81 10.01
N ALA A 87 -12.91 -3.43 10.72
CA ALA A 87 -12.73 -4.80 11.19
C ALA A 87 -12.52 -5.79 10.03
N ASP A 88 -13.31 -5.67 8.97
CA ASP A 88 -13.22 -6.53 7.79
C ASP A 88 -11.98 -6.17 6.94
N GLU A 89 -11.61 -4.88 6.83
CA GLU A 89 -10.39 -4.43 6.16
C GLU A 89 -9.13 -4.99 6.85
N TYR A 90 -9.05 -4.90 8.18
CA TYR A 90 -7.89 -5.40 8.92
C TYR A 90 -7.76 -6.92 8.83
N ARG A 91 -8.88 -7.64 8.81
CA ARG A 91 -8.88 -9.09 8.55
C ARG A 91 -8.36 -9.42 7.14
N LEU A 92 -8.73 -8.62 6.13
CA LEU A 92 -8.19 -8.75 4.78
C LEU A 92 -6.68 -8.48 4.76
N ASN A 93 -6.21 -7.43 5.44
CA ASN A 93 -4.77 -7.11 5.51
C ASN A 93 -3.98 -8.27 6.17
N GLU A 94 -4.50 -8.84 7.26
CA GLU A 94 -3.91 -10.02 7.90
C GLU A 94 -3.88 -11.22 6.95
N LYS A 95 -4.95 -11.45 6.19
CA LYS A 95 -5.00 -12.52 5.18
C LYS A 95 -3.94 -12.33 4.11
N ILE A 96 -3.75 -11.12 3.60
CA ILE A 96 -2.71 -10.82 2.59
C ILE A 96 -1.32 -11.07 3.17
N ALA A 97 -1.07 -10.61 4.41
CA ALA A 97 0.22 -10.81 5.08
C ALA A 97 0.58 -12.28 5.31
N ASN A 98 -0.41 -13.15 5.47
CA ASN A 98 -0.24 -14.59 5.72
C ASN A 98 -0.63 -15.45 4.50
N TYR A 99 -0.76 -14.84 3.32
CA TYR A 99 -1.24 -15.57 2.14
C TYR A 99 -0.22 -16.60 1.68
N LYS A 100 -0.67 -17.83 1.43
CA LYS A 100 0.22 -18.97 1.16
C LYS A 100 0.84 -18.98 -0.24
N LYS A 101 0.20 -18.30 -1.19
CA LYS A 101 0.69 -18.19 -2.56
C LYS A 101 1.34 -16.83 -2.76
N PRO A 102 2.26 -16.66 -3.73
CA PRO A 102 2.79 -15.35 -4.05
C PRO A 102 1.67 -14.34 -4.32
N PHE A 103 1.75 -13.18 -3.66
CA PHE A 103 0.85 -12.05 -3.82
C PHE A 103 1.65 -10.87 -4.35
N VAL A 104 1.38 -10.49 -5.60
CA VAL A 104 2.14 -9.50 -6.37
C VAL A 104 1.30 -8.23 -6.49
N ALA A 105 1.81 -7.10 -5.99
CA ALA A 105 1.15 -5.80 -6.09
C ALA A 105 1.92 -4.87 -7.05
N PHE A 106 1.22 -4.28 -8.03
CA PHE A 106 1.75 -3.28 -8.94
C PHE A 106 1.25 -1.90 -8.50
N MET A 107 2.13 -1.08 -7.95
CA MET A 107 1.77 0.14 -7.22
C MET A 107 2.18 1.41 -7.97
N GLN A 108 1.47 1.75 -9.07
CA GLN A 108 1.67 3.04 -9.76
C GLN A 108 1.07 4.22 -8.99
N GLY A 109 1.64 5.39 -9.16
CA GLY A 109 1.11 6.63 -8.61
C GLY A 109 0.94 6.58 -7.09
N PHE A 110 -0.18 7.07 -6.57
CA PHE A 110 -0.45 7.10 -5.14
C PHE A 110 -0.87 5.74 -4.59
N THR A 111 -0.19 5.30 -3.51
CA THR A 111 -0.56 4.14 -2.69
C THR A 111 -0.57 4.58 -1.23
N MET A 112 -1.76 4.77 -0.65
CA MET A 112 -1.91 5.43 0.65
C MET A 112 -2.93 4.70 1.54
N GLY A 113 -2.70 4.68 2.85
CA GLY A 113 -3.64 4.14 3.83
C GLY A 113 -4.11 2.73 3.50
N GLY A 114 -5.41 2.52 3.28
CA GLY A 114 -5.97 1.23 2.84
C GLY A 114 -5.31 0.66 1.58
N GLY A 115 -4.75 1.52 0.70
CA GLY A 115 -3.95 1.09 -0.44
C GLY A 115 -2.66 0.39 -0.02
N VAL A 116 -1.98 0.88 1.03
CA VAL A 116 -0.85 0.20 1.67
C VAL A 116 -1.33 -1.14 2.26
N GLY A 117 -2.51 -1.15 2.90
CA GLY A 117 -3.10 -2.35 3.48
C GLY A 117 -3.33 -3.49 2.49
N VAL A 118 -3.77 -3.20 1.26
CA VAL A 118 -4.05 -4.22 0.25
C VAL A 118 -2.87 -4.54 -0.66
N SER A 119 -1.71 -3.89 -0.48
CA SER A 119 -0.52 -4.09 -1.30
C SER A 119 0.75 -4.40 -0.51
N CYS A 120 1.10 -3.53 0.47
CA CYS A 120 2.42 -3.58 1.12
C CYS A 120 2.60 -4.76 2.11
N HIS A 121 1.57 -5.55 2.35
CA HIS A 121 1.65 -6.82 3.07
C HIS A 121 1.86 -8.02 2.15
N GLY A 122 1.76 -7.84 0.84
CA GLY A 122 2.02 -8.89 -0.15
C GLY A 122 3.49 -9.33 -0.16
N SER A 123 3.75 -10.47 -0.77
CA SER A 123 5.09 -11.06 -0.83
C SER A 123 5.99 -10.46 -1.92
N HIS A 124 5.41 -9.81 -2.94
CA HIS A 124 6.15 -9.20 -4.06
C HIS A 124 5.56 -7.83 -4.36
N ARG A 125 6.18 -6.79 -3.85
CA ARG A 125 5.69 -5.41 -3.88
C ARG A 125 6.49 -4.63 -4.91
N ILE A 126 5.84 -4.33 -6.05
CA ILE A 126 6.47 -3.72 -7.22
C ILE A 126 6.12 -2.23 -7.26
N VAL A 127 7.16 -1.41 -7.41
CA VAL A 127 7.07 0.04 -7.62
C VAL A 127 7.71 0.42 -8.95
N GLY A 128 7.25 1.53 -9.53
CA GLY A 128 7.78 2.13 -10.75
C GLY A 128 8.13 3.60 -10.54
N GLU A 129 8.32 4.30 -11.64
CA GLU A 129 8.75 5.70 -11.68
C GLU A 129 7.76 6.65 -11.01
N THR A 130 6.45 6.36 -11.13
CA THR A 130 5.40 7.25 -10.63
C THR A 130 5.02 6.97 -9.17
N SER A 131 5.48 5.87 -8.58
CA SER A 131 5.09 5.39 -7.25
C SER A 131 5.31 6.42 -6.16
N LYS A 132 4.30 6.61 -5.31
CA LYS A 132 4.28 7.50 -4.15
C LYS A 132 3.52 6.83 -3.02
N ILE A 133 4.26 6.21 -2.10
CA ILE A 133 3.67 5.45 -0.99
C ILE A 133 3.70 6.29 0.29
N ALA A 134 2.59 6.31 1.04
CA ALA A 134 2.53 7.04 2.30
C ALA A 134 1.46 6.46 3.25
N MET A 135 1.64 6.78 4.55
CA MET A 135 0.63 6.63 5.60
C MET A 135 0.22 8.04 6.08
N PRO A 136 -0.74 8.71 5.38
CA PRO A 136 -1.06 10.12 5.62
C PRO A 136 -2.13 10.34 6.69
N GLU A 137 -2.52 9.33 7.46
CA GLU A 137 -3.68 9.32 8.36
C GLU A 137 -3.62 10.43 9.40
N CYS A 138 -2.43 10.77 9.92
CA CYS A 138 -2.28 11.84 10.90
C CYS A 138 -2.72 13.21 10.37
N SER A 139 -2.63 13.45 9.05
CA SER A 139 -3.08 14.71 8.43
C SER A 139 -4.60 14.90 8.44
N ILE A 140 -5.36 13.85 8.68
CA ILE A 140 -6.83 13.87 8.76
C ILE A 140 -7.36 13.49 10.15
N GLY A 141 -6.47 13.47 11.17
CA GLY A 141 -6.84 13.17 12.56
C GLY A 141 -7.05 11.68 12.85
N LEU A 142 -6.54 10.79 12.01
CA LEU A 142 -6.48 9.34 12.24
C LEU A 142 -5.06 8.91 12.62
N VAL A 143 -4.89 7.61 12.81
CA VAL A 143 -3.58 6.99 13.05
C VAL A 143 -3.23 6.08 11.88
N PRO A 144 -1.93 5.84 11.56
CA PRO A 144 -1.53 4.80 10.62
C PRO A 144 -2.07 3.44 11.06
N ASP A 145 -3.10 2.98 10.35
CA ASP A 145 -3.80 1.72 10.56
C ASP A 145 -3.43 0.66 9.51
N VAL A 146 -4.32 -0.20 9.12
CA VAL A 146 -4.17 -1.25 8.09
C VAL A 146 -2.85 -2.04 8.17
N GLY A 147 -2.30 -2.23 9.36
CA GLY A 147 -0.98 -2.81 9.58
C GLY A 147 0.20 -1.87 9.27
N GLY A 148 -0.06 -0.60 8.90
CA GLY A 148 0.96 0.41 8.64
C GLY A 148 1.85 0.67 9.85
N SER A 149 1.30 0.69 11.07
CA SER A 149 2.08 0.81 12.30
C SER A 149 3.09 -0.33 12.48
N PHE A 150 2.78 -1.55 12.04
CA PHE A 150 3.71 -2.67 12.05
C PHE A 150 4.85 -2.48 11.04
N LEU A 151 4.55 -1.97 9.83
CA LEU A 151 5.58 -1.66 8.84
C LEU A 151 6.49 -0.54 9.33
N LEU A 152 5.90 0.55 9.85
CA LEU A 152 6.64 1.70 10.40
C LEU A 152 7.53 1.32 11.60
N ALA A 153 7.04 0.46 12.49
CA ALA A 153 7.79 0.03 13.68
C ALA A 153 9.06 -0.79 13.37
N LYS A 154 9.17 -1.37 12.18
CA LYS A 154 10.35 -2.13 11.74
C LYS A 154 11.50 -1.26 11.25
N LEU A 155 11.25 0.04 11.01
CA LEU A 155 12.24 0.92 10.42
C LEU A 155 13.32 1.31 11.44
N PRO A 156 14.57 1.43 10.99
CA PRO A 156 15.67 1.79 11.88
C PRO A 156 15.55 3.24 12.37
N GLY A 157 16.09 3.50 13.55
CA GLY A 157 16.06 4.83 14.17
C GLY A 157 14.62 5.33 14.35
N ASN A 158 14.40 6.58 14.02
CA ASN A 158 13.10 7.24 14.15
C ASN A 158 12.36 7.43 12.80
N ILE A 159 12.79 6.74 11.74
CA ILE A 159 12.16 6.87 10.40
C ILE A 159 10.69 6.53 10.45
N GLY A 160 10.31 5.46 11.15
CA GLY A 160 8.91 5.07 11.27
C GLY A 160 8.05 6.14 11.93
N THR A 161 8.53 6.76 13.00
CA THR A 161 7.86 7.89 13.66
C THR A 161 7.74 9.08 12.70
N PHE A 162 8.84 9.41 12.00
CA PHE A 162 8.85 10.47 11.00
C PHE A 162 7.79 10.26 9.93
N LEU A 163 7.79 9.10 9.27
CA LEU A 163 6.83 8.78 8.21
C LEU A 163 5.38 8.76 8.70
N GLY A 164 5.14 8.14 9.86
CA GLY A 164 3.78 8.02 10.41
C GLY A 164 3.19 9.35 10.86
N VAL A 165 4.00 10.26 11.40
CA VAL A 165 3.53 11.56 11.88
C VAL A 165 3.41 12.59 10.75
N THR A 166 4.37 12.61 9.80
CA THR A 166 4.39 13.61 8.73
C THR A 166 3.58 13.20 7.51
N GLY A 167 3.29 11.91 7.33
CA GLY A 167 2.69 11.38 6.10
C GLY A 167 3.59 11.58 4.87
N LYS A 168 4.91 11.71 5.06
CA LYS A 168 5.86 11.90 3.96
C LYS A 168 5.69 10.83 2.90
N ARG A 169 5.59 11.27 1.64
CA ARG A 169 5.46 10.39 0.48
C ARG A 169 6.82 9.81 0.11
N MET A 170 6.91 8.50 0.11
CA MET A 170 8.07 7.73 -0.32
C MET A 170 8.01 7.52 -1.84
N LYS A 171 9.06 7.90 -2.56
CA LYS A 171 9.29 7.49 -3.95
C LYS A 171 9.71 6.01 -3.99
N ALA A 172 9.89 5.44 -5.18
CA ALA A 172 10.25 4.03 -5.34
C ALA A 172 11.47 3.61 -4.50
N SER A 173 12.58 4.37 -4.56
CA SER A 173 13.79 4.07 -3.79
C SER A 173 13.57 4.16 -2.27
N ASP A 174 12.80 5.16 -1.81
CA ASP A 174 12.47 5.29 -0.40
C ASP A 174 11.56 4.16 0.08
N ALA A 175 10.57 3.77 -0.74
CA ALA A 175 9.66 2.67 -0.43
C ALA A 175 10.39 1.33 -0.28
N ILE A 176 11.40 1.07 -1.13
CA ILE A 176 12.25 -0.11 -1.03
C ILE A 176 13.11 -0.03 0.22
N TYR A 177 13.82 1.09 0.45
CA TYR A 177 14.64 1.28 1.64
C TYR A 177 13.83 1.13 2.94
N CYS A 178 12.61 1.66 2.97
CA CYS A 178 11.70 1.58 4.09
C CYS A 178 10.87 0.27 4.14
N GLY A 179 11.16 -0.72 3.28
CA GLY A 179 10.49 -2.01 3.32
C GLY A 179 8.98 -1.97 3.03
N PHE A 180 8.49 -0.95 2.34
CA PHE A 180 7.13 -0.88 1.79
C PHE A 180 7.04 -1.46 0.38
N ALA A 181 8.17 -1.64 -0.30
CA ALA A 181 8.29 -2.30 -1.60
C ALA A 181 9.54 -3.19 -1.64
N ASP A 182 9.60 -4.10 -2.62
CA ASP A 182 10.71 -5.04 -2.80
C ASP A 182 11.43 -4.80 -4.12
N TYR A 183 10.69 -4.48 -5.19
CA TYR A 183 11.19 -4.48 -6.54
C TYR A 183 10.90 -3.14 -7.23
N PHE A 184 11.91 -2.54 -7.82
CA PHE A 184 11.73 -1.50 -8.82
C PHE A 184 11.68 -2.15 -10.20
N ILE A 185 10.61 -1.94 -10.92
CA ILE A 185 10.45 -2.39 -12.30
C ILE A 185 9.90 -1.22 -13.10
N PRO A 186 10.56 -0.77 -14.19
CA PRO A 186 10.03 0.28 -15.04
C PRO A 186 8.59 0.01 -15.46
N GLU A 187 7.71 1.00 -15.34
CA GLU A 187 6.27 0.82 -15.61
C GLU A 187 6.00 0.37 -17.05
N THR A 188 6.90 0.73 -17.97
CA THR A 188 6.85 0.28 -19.37
C THR A 188 7.01 -1.24 -19.53
N LYS A 189 7.55 -1.94 -18.54
CA LYS A 189 7.75 -3.40 -18.54
C LYS A 189 6.67 -4.18 -17.79
N TRP A 190 5.71 -3.49 -17.16
CA TRP A 190 4.72 -4.16 -16.31
C TRP A 190 3.77 -5.07 -17.07
N GLU A 191 3.33 -4.67 -18.26
CA GLU A 191 2.44 -5.52 -19.05
C GLU A 191 3.15 -6.79 -19.52
N ASP A 192 4.40 -6.68 -19.99
CA ASP A 192 5.21 -7.85 -20.38
C ASP A 192 5.42 -8.81 -19.18
N LEU A 193 5.69 -8.25 -17.98
CA LEU A 193 5.81 -9.06 -16.77
C LEU A 193 4.49 -9.74 -16.41
N LYS A 194 3.37 -9.02 -16.45
CA LYS A 194 2.04 -9.60 -16.16
C LYS A 194 1.71 -10.73 -17.15
N GLU A 195 1.99 -10.56 -18.45
CA GLU A 195 1.82 -11.63 -19.45
C GLU A 195 2.65 -12.87 -19.08
N LYS A 196 3.93 -12.70 -18.69
CA LYS A 196 4.78 -13.83 -18.26
C LYS A 196 4.22 -14.53 -17.02
N LEU A 197 3.70 -13.77 -16.05
CA LEU A 197 3.09 -14.35 -14.84
C LEU A 197 1.79 -15.09 -15.17
N VAL A 198 0.96 -14.54 -16.06
CA VAL A 198 -0.28 -15.16 -16.55
C VAL A 198 0.01 -16.49 -17.25
N ASP A 199 0.97 -16.49 -18.17
CA ASP A 199 1.25 -17.64 -19.04
C ASP A 199 1.95 -18.78 -18.30
N THR A 200 2.74 -18.46 -17.28
CA THR A 200 3.62 -19.46 -16.64
C THR A 200 3.31 -19.75 -15.18
N GLY A 201 2.63 -18.84 -14.47
CA GLY A 201 2.47 -18.92 -13.02
C GLY A 201 3.80 -18.90 -12.24
N ASN A 202 4.92 -18.56 -12.89
CA ASN A 202 6.25 -18.58 -12.26
C ASN A 202 6.63 -17.21 -11.71
N ILE A 203 6.73 -17.11 -10.40
CA ILE A 203 7.05 -15.86 -9.68
C ILE A 203 8.48 -15.36 -9.93
N ASP A 204 9.42 -16.22 -10.34
CA ASP A 204 10.82 -15.83 -10.60
C ASP A 204 10.97 -14.79 -11.71
N TRP A 205 9.91 -14.55 -12.50
CA TRP A 205 9.92 -13.48 -13.48
C TRP A 205 10.02 -12.09 -12.84
N VAL A 206 9.49 -11.90 -11.64
CA VAL A 206 9.58 -10.61 -10.93
C VAL A 206 11.04 -10.22 -10.70
N GLU A 207 11.86 -11.13 -10.20
CA GLU A 207 13.29 -10.91 -9.99
C GLU A 207 14.03 -10.60 -11.30
N LYS A 208 13.69 -11.30 -12.39
CA LYS A 208 14.32 -11.07 -13.71
C LYS A 208 14.01 -9.72 -14.35
N PHE A 209 12.89 -9.10 -13.95
CA PHE A 209 12.48 -7.78 -14.45
C PHE A 209 12.96 -6.65 -13.53
N HIS A 210 13.44 -6.98 -12.33
CA HIS A 210 13.93 -6.01 -11.35
C HIS A 210 15.14 -5.23 -11.87
N GLU A 211 15.14 -3.92 -11.61
CA GLU A 211 16.25 -3.01 -11.90
C GLU A 211 16.66 -2.24 -10.65
N SER A 212 17.90 -1.76 -10.63
CA SER A 212 18.38 -0.91 -9.54
C SER A 212 17.70 0.47 -9.57
N THR A 213 17.44 1.02 -8.39
CA THR A 213 16.95 2.40 -8.23
C THR A 213 18.07 3.38 -7.93
N ALA A 214 17.77 4.68 -7.96
CA ALA A 214 18.59 5.70 -7.32
C ALA A 214 18.67 5.48 -5.79
N THR A 215 19.63 6.12 -5.14
CA THR A 215 19.73 6.09 -3.67
C THR A 215 18.51 6.77 -3.04
N SER A 216 18.03 6.22 -1.93
CA SER A 216 16.90 6.76 -1.17
C SER A 216 17.24 8.13 -0.56
N GLU A 217 16.31 9.09 -0.68
CA GLU A 217 16.41 10.40 -0.02
C GLU A 217 16.31 10.25 1.50
N ILE A 218 15.47 9.31 1.98
CA ILE A 218 15.30 8.99 3.40
C ILE A 218 16.59 8.38 3.96
N GLU A 219 17.21 7.46 3.24
CA GLU A 219 18.50 6.87 3.61
C GLU A 219 19.59 7.97 3.76
N ASN A 220 19.71 8.84 2.77
CA ASN A 220 20.66 9.96 2.80
C ASN A 220 20.40 10.93 3.96
N SER A 221 19.16 11.05 4.41
CA SER A 221 18.74 11.92 5.51
C SER A 221 18.63 11.21 6.86
N PHE A 222 19.07 9.96 6.97
CA PHE A 222 18.89 9.12 8.16
C PHE A 222 19.29 9.81 9.47
N SER A 223 20.50 10.41 9.49
CA SER A 223 21.02 11.05 10.71
C SER A 223 20.19 12.26 11.13
N GLN A 224 19.77 13.09 10.16
CA GLN A 224 18.97 14.28 10.41
C GLN A 224 17.54 13.90 10.90
N ILE A 225 16.94 12.90 10.28
CA ILE A 225 15.63 12.37 10.71
C ILE A 225 15.73 11.83 12.13
N SER A 226 16.76 11.02 12.41
CA SER A 226 16.94 10.40 13.72
C SER A 226 17.16 11.46 14.83
N GLU A 227 17.89 12.53 14.54
CA GLU A 227 18.10 13.65 15.46
C GLU A 227 16.80 14.45 15.68
N ALA A 228 16.12 14.81 14.60
CA ALA A 228 14.89 15.60 14.66
C ALA A 228 13.76 14.88 15.42
N MET A 229 13.72 13.55 15.32
CA MET A 229 12.66 12.70 15.90
C MET A 229 13.09 12.00 17.20
N VAL A 230 14.20 12.38 17.83
CA VAL A 230 14.62 11.78 19.10
C VAL A 230 13.60 12.12 20.19
N ASP A 231 13.27 11.13 21.03
CA ASP A 231 12.35 11.26 22.17
C ASP A 231 10.99 11.92 21.86
N VAL A 232 10.46 11.69 20.64
CA VAL A 232 9.14 12.19 20.27
C VAL A 232 8.07 11.61 21.17
N SER A 233 7.27 12.50 21.78
CA SER A 233 6.13 12.19 22.62
C SER A 233 4.96 13.11 22.30
N THR A 234 3.78 12.79 22.82
CA THR A 234 2.60 13.65 22.65
C THR A 234 2.78 15.05 23.26
N GLN A 235 3.68 15.20 24.24
CA GLN A 235 3.98 16.47 24.90
C GLN A 235 4.93 17.36 24.09
N ASN A 236 5.78 16.79 23.22
CA ASN A 236 6.83 17.56 22.55
C ASN A 236 6.79 17.48 21.02
N ILE A 237 5.87 16.71 20.41
CA ILE A 237 5.80 16.50 18.97
C ILE A 237 5.74 17.80 18.18
N GLU A 238 4.97 18.78 18.66
CA GLU A 238 4.84 20.09 18.00
C GLU A 238 6.19 20.82 17.94
N SER A 239 6.97 20.80 19.02
CA SER A 239 8.29 21.40 19.04
C SER A 239 9.28 20.65 18.15
N ARG A 240 9.17 19.33 18.07
CA ARG A 240 10.02 18.51 17.19
C ARG A 240 9.74 18.75 15.70
N LEU A 241 8.48 18.96 15.32
CA LEU A 241 8.10 19.31 13.93
C LEU A 241 8.58 20.71 13.53
N LYS A 242 8.97 21.58 14.46
CA LYS A 242 9.62 22.87 14.21
C LYS A 242 11.14 22.77 14.04
N HIS A 243 11.72 21.56 14.07
CA HIS A 243 13.16 21.36 13.80
C HIS A 243 13.52 21.84 12.39
N PRO A 244 14.67 22.52 12.18
CA PRO A 244 15.06 23.09 10.88
C PRO A 244 15.07 22.09 9.71
N PHE A 245 15.20 20.81 9.98
CA PHE A 245 15.09 19.75 8.97
C PHE A 245 13.75 19.80 8.23
N PHE A 246 12.65 20.16 8.93
CA PHE A 246 11.31 20.19 8.33
C PHE A 246 10.94 21.51 7.66
N GLU A 247 11.71 22.58 7.87
CA GLU A 247 11.43 23.91 7.26
C GLU A 247 11.48 23.88 5.73
N LYS A 248 12.14 22.89 5.14
CA LYS A 248 12.30 22.74 3.69
C LYS A 248 11.23 21.88 3.04
N ASP A 249 10.46 21.15 3.82
CA ASP A 249 9.50 20.13 3.36
C ASP A 249 8.03 20.44 3.75
N LEU A 250 7.78 21.50 4.50
CA LEU A 250 6.45 22.04 4.84
C LEU A 250 6.13 23.27 3.96
#